data_f267558f7508bdaf82d61156446bc0ee
#
_entry.id   f267558f7508bdaf82d61156446bc0ee
#
_cell.length_a   1.000
_cell.length_b   1.000
_cell.length_c   1.000
_cell.angle_alpha   90.00
_cell.angle_beta   90.00
_cell.angle_gamma   90.00
#
_symmetry.space_group_name_H-M   'P 1'
#
loop_
_entity.id
_entity.type
_entity.pdbx_description
1 polymer ?
#
loop_
_entity_poly.entity_id
_entity_poly.type
_entity_poly.pdbx_seq_one_letter_code
_entity_poly.pdbx_strand_id
1 'polypeptide(L)'
;MNHTVDYYFAPQSPWAYLGHSRLREILRQRNAQVRVLPVDLGGKVFPSSGGLPLGQRAPQRQAYRLVELQRFSQYLNAPLNIKPKFFPVAGDDASRLIIAVDQLLGTEAAMTITGAVLAACWAQERNIADPKVLAELVAEQKLDPACLDKANSQSVQEAYEKYTEQAIAAGVFGAPSYVVDGEIFWGQDRLDFLDRRLA
;
A
#
# COMPACT_ATOMS: atom_id res chain seq x y z
N MET A 1 6.51 -12.96 -22.00
CA MET A 1 7.31 -11.78 -21.61
C MET A 1 7.18 -11.62 -20.10
N ASN A 2 8.26 -11.30 -19.37
CA ASN A 2 8.13 -11.02 -17.93
C ASN A 2 7.54 -9.63 -17.75
N HIS A 3 6.29 -9.53 -17.29
CA HIS A 3 5.66 -8.27 -16.96
C HIS A 3 6.17 -7.71 -15.64
N THR A 4 6.25 -6.39 -15.53
CA THR A 4 6.52 -5.69 -14.27
C THR A 4 5.27 -4.90 -13.87
N VAL A 5 4.80 -5.12 -12.66
CA VAL A 5 3.66 -4.43 -12.07
C VAL A 5 4.17 -3.30 -11.19
N ASP A 6 3.80 -2.07 -11.49
CA ASP A 6 3.99 -0.94 -10.60
C ASP A 6 2.87 -0.92 -9.56
N TYR A 7 3.20 -1.21 -8.32
CA TYR A 7 2.25 -1.25 -7.22
C TYR A 7 2.28 0.06 -6.43
N TYR A 8 1.37 0.99 -6.78
CA TYR A 8 1.20 2.27 -6.08
C TYR A 8 0.18 2.13 -4.96
N PHE A 9 0.56 2.47 -3.75
CA PHE A 9 -0.32 2.34 -2.58
C PHE A 9 0.04 3.32 -1.46
N ALA A 10 -0.84 3.39 -0.46
CA ALA A 10 -0.58 4.09 0.80
C ALA A 10 -0.71 3.08 1.96
N PRO A 11 0.24 3.04 2.92
CA PRO A 11 0.26 2.05 4.01
C PRO A 11 -1.00 2.04 4.89
N GLN A 12 -1.72 3.16 4.96
CA GLN A 12 -2.99 3.28 5.68
C GLN A 12 -4.22 2.93 4.84
N SER A 13 -4.05 2.40 3.62
CA SER A 13 -5.19 2.06 2.76
C SER A 13 -5.80 0.70 3.12
N PRO A 14 -7.10 0.62 3.47
CA PRO A 14 -7.76 -0.66 3.70
C PRO A 14 -7.92 -1.47 2.43
N TRP A 15 -8.03 -0.80 1.29
CA TRP A 15 -8.13 -1.46 -0.01
C TRP A 15 -6.80 -2.07 -0.43
N ALA A 16 -5.66 -1.43 -0.07
CA ALA A 16 -4.35 -2.04 -0.22
C ALA A 16 -4.21 -3.27 0.69
N TYR A 17 -4.64 -3.20 1.95
CA TYR A 17 -4.66 -4.33 2.87
C TYR A 17 -5.43 -5.53 2.30
N LEU A 18 -6.67 -5.31 1.86
CA LEU A 18 -7.55 -6.36 1.30
C LEU A 18 -7.01 -6.97 0.00
N GLY A 19 -6.22 -6.20 -0.78
CA GLY A 19 -5.65 -6.67 -2.05
C GLY A 19 -4.27 -7.30 -1.94
N HIS A 20 -3.50 -7.00 -0.90
CA HIS A 20 -2.07 -7.29 -0.86
C HIS A 20 -1.72 -8.78 -1.01
N SER A 21 -2.38 -9.65 -0.27
CA SER A 21 -2.13 -11.10 -0.33
C SER A 21 -2.51 -11.69 -1.70
N ARG A 22 -3.61 -11.22 -2.28
CA ARG A 22 -4.04 -11.64 -3.63
C ARG A 22 -3.06 -11.15 -4.70
N LEU A 23 -2.57 -9.91 -4.59
CA LEU A 23 -1.53 -9.42 -5.49
C LEU A 23 -0.30 -10.33 -5.45
N ARG A 24 0.21 -10.66 -4.26
CA ARG A 24 1.37 -11.55 -4.10
C ARG A 24 1.15 -12.90 -4.79
N GLU A 25 -0.02 -13.47 -4.63
CA GLU A 25 -0.36 -14.75 -5.25
C GLU A 25 -0.41 -14.67 -6.78
N ILE A 26 -1.02 -13.61 -7.34
CA ILE A 26 -1.06 -13.36 -8.79
C ILE A 26 0.36 -13.21 -9.35
N LEU A 27 1.20 -12.38 -8.72
CA LEU A 27 2.59 -12.17 -9.14
C LEU A 27 3.36 -13.50 -9.18
N ARG A 28 3.20 -14.33 -8.15
CA ARG A 28 3.84 -15.65 -8.07
C ARG A 28 3.35 -16.59 -9.19
N GLN A 29 2.04 -16.67 -9.41
CA GLN A 29 1.43 -17.55 -10.43
C GLN A 29 1.81 -17.13 -11.86
N ARG A 30 1.91 -15.84 -12.11
CA ARG A 30 2.25 -15.27 -13.42
C ARG A 30 3.75 -15.07 -13.64
N ASN A 31 4.57 -15.40 -12.65
CA ASN A 31 6.01 -15.12 -12.68
C ASN A 31 6.30 -13.66 -13.06
N ALA A 32 5.47 -12.73 -12.56
CA ALA A 32 5.59 -11.30 -12.82
C ALA A 32 6.44 -10.60 -11.76
N GLN A 33 7.18 -9.59 -12.19
CA GLN A 33 7.94 -8.74 -11.27
C GLN A 33 7.04 -7.64 -10.69
N VAL A 34 7.43 -7.06 -9.56
CA VAL A 34 6.73 -5.92 -8.96
C VAL A 34 7.71 -4.85 -8.53
N ARG A 35 7.34 -3.59 -8.69
CA ARG A 35 7.98 -2.46 -8.03
C ARG A 35 7.06 -1.98 -6.91
N VAL A 36 7.56 -1.92 -5.70
CA VAL A 36 6.80 -1.54 -4.50
C VAL A 36 6.91 -0.03 -4.33
N LEU A 37 5.85 0.69 -4.61
CA LEU A 37 5.86 2.14 -4.76
C LEU A 37 4.85 2.81 -3.81
N PRO A 38 5.16 2.92 -2.51
CA PRO A 38 4.32 3.71 -1.61
C PRO A 38 4.36 5.19 -2.00
N VAL A 39 3.21 5.87 -1.91
CA VAL A 39 3.02 7.25 -2.38
C VAL A 39 2.30 8.13 -1.36
N ASP A 40 2.55 9.43 -1.40
CA ASP A 40 1.75 10.44 -0.69
C ASP A 40 0.40 10.62 -1.37
N LEU A 41 -0.52 9.72 -1.00
CA LEU A 41 -1.87 9.71 -1.57
C LEU A 41 -2.67 10.95 -1.19
N GLY A 42 -2.62 11.34 0.09
CA GLY A 42 -3.45 12.42 0.63
C GLY A 42 -2.93 13.80 0.31
N GLY A 43 -1.61 14.00 0.41
CA GLY A 43 -0.98 15.32 0.25
C GLY A 43 -0.73 15.71 -1.20
N LYS A 44 -0.49 14.75 -2.10
CA LYS A 44 -0.12 15.05 -3.49
C LYS A 44 -1.02 14.38 -4.54
N VAL A 45 -1.32 13.08 -4.44
CA VAL A 45 -2.09 12.37 -5.48
C VAL A 45 -3.55 12.82 -5.52
N PHE A 46 -4.24 12.93 -4.39
CA PHE A 46 -5.63 13.40 -4.35
C PHE A 46 -5.78 14.83 -4.88
N PRO A 47 -4.96 15.81 -4.46
CA PRO A 47 -5.05 17.16 -5.00
C PRO A 47 -4.87 17.23 -6.52
N SER A 48 -4.00 16.40 -7.10
CA SER A 48 -3.74 16.40 -8.55
C SER A 48 -4.89 15.80 -9.38
N SER A 49 -5.75 14.98 -8.77
CA SER A 49 -6.80 14.22 -9.47
C SER A 49 -8.23 14.56 -9.04
N GLY A 50 -8.42 15.56 -8.15
CA GLY A 50 -9.72 15.89 -7.58
C GLY A 50 -10.21 14.88 -6.53
N GLY A 51 -9.36 13.99 -6.06
CA GLY A 51 -9.64 13.08 -4.97
C GLY A 51 -9.83 13.83 -3.64
N LEU A 52 -10.70 13.30 -2.77
CA LEU A 52 -10.95 13.89 -1.46
C LEU A 52 -10.47 12.96 -0.33
N PRO A 53 -9.77 13.51 0.68
CA PRO A 53 -9.55 12.82 1.93
C PRO A 53 -10.87 12.31 2.53
N LEU A 54 -10.82 11.20 3.26
CA LEU A 54 -12.03 10.53 3.76
C LEU A 54 -12.98 11.48 4.51
N GLY A 55 -12.46 12.29 5.41
CA GLY A 55 -13.27 13.23 6.21
C GLY A 55 -13.95 14.35 5.40
N GLN A 56 -13.52 14.60 4.18
CA GLN A 56 -14.08 15.61 3.27
C GLN A 56 -15.10 15.01 2.28
N ARG A 57 -15.28 13.69 2.27
CA ARG A 57 -16.25 13.03 1.40
C ARG A 57 -17.65 13.18 1.96
N ALA A 58 -18.67 13.21 1.07
CA ALA A 58 -20.06 13.21 1.47
C ALA A 58 -20.38 12.09 2.47
N PRO A 59 -21.23 12.33 3.49
CA PRO A 59 -21.52 11.34 4.54
C PRO A 59 -22.00 9.99 3.99
N GLN A 60 -22.79 10.00 2.91
CA GLN A 60 -23.27 8.79 2.24
C GLN A 60 -22.10 7.94 1.70
N ARG A 61 -21.06 8.57 1.13
CA ARG A 61 -19.87 7.88 0.63
C ARG A 61 -19.02 7.34 1.75
N GLN A 62 -18.93 8.05 2.88
CA GLN A 62 -18.22 7.56 4.08
C GLN A 62 -18.95 6.34 4.66
N ALA A 63 -20.27 6.40 4.79
CA ALA A 63 -21.08 5.28 5.27
C ALA A 63 -20.99 4.07 4.35
N TYR A 64 -21.13 4.26 3.04
CA TYR A 64 -21.04 3.18 2.07
C TYR A 64 -19.67 2.50 2.07
N ARG A 65 -18.59 3.28 2.26
CA ARG A 65 -17.24 2.71 2.41
C ARG A 65 -17.17 1.66 3.52
N LEU A 66 -17.82 1.89 4.66
CA LEU A 66 -17.82 0.92 5.77
C LEU A 66 -18.57 -0.37 5.39
N VAL A 67 -19.68 -0.23 4.64
CA VAL A 67 -20.42 -1.39 4.11
C VAL A 67 -19.54 -2.22 3.16
N GLU A 68 -18.83 -1.56 2.25
CA GLU A 68 -17.93 -2.24 1.30
C GLU A 68 -16.76 -2.92 2.01
N LEU A 69 -16.16 -2.26 3.02
CA LEU A 69 -15.09 -2.89 3.81
C LEU A 69 -15.60 -4.17 4.51
N GLN A 70 -16.80 -4.15 5.08
CA GLN A 70 -17.41 -5.33 5.70
C GLN A 70 -17.62 -6.44 4.68
N ARG A 71 -18.20 -6.13 3.51
CA ARG A 71 -18.46 -7.09 2.43
C ARG A 71 -17.18 -7.74 1.94
N PHE A 72 -16.15 -6.93 1.63
CA PHE A 72 -14.88 -7.45 1.11
C PHE A 72 -14.09 -8.22 2.17
N SER A 73 -14.12 -7.79 3.43
CA SER A 73 -13.53 -8.56 4.54
C SER A 73 -14.13 -9.97 4.62
N GLN A 74 -15.46 -10.09 4.54
CA GLN A 74 -16.16 -11.35 4.55
C GLN A 74 -15.89 -12.19 3.28
N TYR A 75 -16.04 -11.56 2.12
CA TYR A 75 -15.84 -12.23 0.82
C TYR A 75 -14.41 -12.79 0.66
N LEU A 76 -13.42 -12.04 1.10
CA LEU A 76 -12.01 -12.42 1.01
C LEU A 76 -11.52 -13.22 2.23
N ASN A 77 -12.38 -13.45 3.22
CA ASN A 77 -12.01 -14.05 4.51
C ASN A 77 -10.77 -13.37 5.13
N ALA A 78 -10.70 -12.05 5.03
CA ALA A 78 -9.59 -11.25 5.53
C ALA A 78 -10.01 -10.54 6.83
N PRO A 79 -9.38 -10.84 7.99
CA PRO A 79 -9.68 -10.16 9.25
C PRO A 79 -9.49 -8.64 9.08
N LEU A 80 -10.52 -7.85 9.41
CA LEU A 80 -10.46 -6.41 9.27
C LEU A 80 -11.29 -5.73 10.36
N ASN A 81 -10.67 -4.78 11.05
CA ASN A 81 -11.35 -3.87 11.97
C ASN A 81 -11.95 -2.71 11.16
N ILE A 82 -13.28 -2.63 11.09
CA ILE A 82 -13.98 -1.61 10.28
C ILE A 82 -13.66 -0.18 10.73
N LYS A 83 -13.40 0.00 12.02
CA LYS A 83 -13.03 1.26 12.66
C LYS A 83 -11.81 1.04 13.55
N PRO A 84 -10.62 0.84 12.97
CA PRO A 84 -9.44 0.55 13.77
C PRO A 84 -9.06 1.76 14.64
N LYS A 85 -8.53 1.47 15.81
CA LYS A 85 -8.27 2.44 16.90
C LYS A 85 -7.46 3.67 16.47
N PHE A 86 -6.50 3.47 15.57
CA PHE A 86 -5.55 4.52 15.17
C PHE A 86 -5.84 5.12 13.78
N PHE A 87 -6.93 4.73 13.13
CA PHE A 87 -7.28 5.32 11.84
C PHE A 87 -8.26 6.51 12.00
N PRO A 88 -8.06 7.64 11.33
CA PRO A 88 -7.01 7.93 10.34
C PRO A 88 -5.61 8.09 10.95
N VAL A 89 -4.58 7.63 10.24
CA VAL A 89 -3.19 7.61 10.68
C VAL A 89 -2.27 8.09 9.56
N ALA A 90 -1.15 8.75 9.93
CA ALA A 90 -0.11 9.10 8.98
C ALA A 90 0.62 7.84 8.49
N GLY A 91 0.91 7.80 7.20
CA GLY A 91 1.57 6.65 6.56
C GLY A 91 2.99 6.93 6.07
N ASP A 92 3.50 8.15 6.26
CA ASP A 92 4.77 8.59 5.66
C ASP A 92 5.97 7.82 6.20
N ASP A 93 6.06 7.64 7.52
CA ASP A 93 7.16 6.88 8.15
C ASP A 93 7.13 5.41 7.73
N ALA A 94 5.94 4.82 7.67
CA ALA A 94 5.76 3.45 7.18
C ALA A 94 6.12 3.34 5.68
N SER A 95 5.80 4.35 4.86
CA SER A 95 6.19 4.42 3.45
C SER A 95 7.69 4.45 3.29
N ARG A 96 8.37 5.31 4.06
CA ARG A 96 9.84 5.40 4.04
C ARG A 96 10.51 4.11 4.52
N LEU A 97 9.96 3.46 5.55
CA LEU A 97 10.45 2.15 6.00
C LEU A 97 10.35 1.11 4.88
N ILE A 98 9.22 1.02 4.18
CA ILE A 98 9.03 0.07 3.08
C ILE A 98 10.05 0.33 1.97
N ILE A 99 10.30 1.59 1.61
CA ILE A 99 11.31 1.97 0.62
C ILE A 99 12.72 1.58 1.09
N ALA A 100 13.04 1.84 2.35
CA ALA A 100 14.33 1.48 2.93
C ALA A 100 14.57 -0.03 2.88
N VAL A 101 13.55 -0.82 3.20
CA VAL A 101 13.61 -2.29 3.12
C VAL A 101 13.82 -2.74 1.67
N ASP A 102 13.12 -2.14 0.70
CA ASP A 102 13.32 -2.46 -0.73
C ASP A 102 14.76 -2.17 -1.18
N GLN A 103 15.30 -1.01 -0.81
CA GLN A 103 16.66 -0.60 -1.17
C GLN A 103 17.76 -1.47 -0.53
N LEU A 104 17.56 -1.96 0.68
CA LEU A 104 18.58 -2.74 1.41
C LEU A 104 18.43 -4.25 1.22
N LEU A 105 17.20 -4.76 1.18
CA LEU A 105 16.91 -6.19 1.28
C LEU A 105 16.14 -6.71 0.05
N GLY A 106 15.73 -5.83 -0.85
CA GLY A 106 15.03 -6.18 -2.08
C GLY A 106 13.52 -6.32 -1.94
N THR A 107 12.90 -6.48 -3.10
CA THR A 107 11.46 -6.36 -3.30
C THR A 107 10.62 -7.39 -2.52
N GLU A 108 11.10 -8.62 -2.34
CA GLU A 108 10.35 -9.63 -1.58
C GLU A 108 10.26 -9.26 -0.08
N ALA A 109 11.36 -8.71 0.48
CA ALA A 109 11.36 -8.18 1.83
C ALA A 109 10.44 -6.96 1.95
N ALA A 110 10.44 -6.07 0.96
CA ALA A 110 9.53 -4.91 0.89
C ALA A 110 8.06 -5.35 0.82
N MET A 111 7.72 -6.35 0.02
CA MET A 111 6.37 -6.91 -0.02
C MET A 111 5.98 -7.55 1.32
N THR A 112 6.91 -8.18 2.00
CA THR A 112 6.66 -8.79 3.31
C THR A 112 6.37 -7.74 4.38
N ILE A 113 7.22 -6.71 4.50
CA ILE A 113 6.98 -5.62 5.47
C ILE A 113 5.75 -4.80 5.12
N THR A 114 5.43 -4.63 3.84
CA THR A 114 4.19 -3.97 3.38
C THR A 114 2.97 -4.71 3.92
N GLY A 115 2.91 -6.03 3.79
CA GLY A 115 1.83 -6.84 4.35
C GLY A 115 1.70 -6.71 5.86
N ALA A 116 2.82 -6.70 6.59
CA ALA A 116 2.85 -6.54 8.03
C ALA A 116 2.34 -5.14 8.47
N VAL A 117 2.77 -4.08 7.81
CA VAL A 117 2.32 -2.69 8.08
C VAL A 117 0.81 -2.54 7.83
N LEU A 118 0.32 -3.04 6.71
CA LEU A 118 -1.10 -3.02 6.36
C LEU A 118 -1.94 -3.79 7.40
N ALA A 119 -1.50 -4.98 7.81
CA ALA A 119 -2.17 -5.79 8.83
C ALA A 119 -2.11 -5.13 10.22
N ALA A 120 -1.00 -4.50 10.59
CA ALA A 120 -0.86 -3.75 11.83
C ALA A 120 -1.94 -2.68 11.97
N CYS A 121 -2.20 -1.93 10.91
CA CYS A 121 -3.25 -0.90 10.87
C CYS A 121 -4.66 -1.51 10.91
N TRP A 122 -4.95 -2.49 10.04
CA TRP A 122 -6.33 -2.90 9.76
C TRP A 122 -6.79 -4.16 10.49
N ALA A 123 -5.89 -5.02 10.95
CA ALA A 123 -6.25 -6.25 11.65
C ALA A 123 -5.78 -6.29 13.11
N GLN A 124 -4.71 -5.56 13.46
CA GLN A 124 -4.06 -5.68 14.77
C GLN A 124 -4.20 -4.43 15.65
N GLU A 125 -4.86 -3.37 15.15
CA GLU A 125 -5.06 -2.10 15.87
C GLU A 125 -3.77 -1.48 16.39
N ARG A 126 -2.69 -1.52 15.58
CA ARG A 126 -1.39 -0.93 15.90
C ARG A 126 -1.22 0.40 15.17
N ASN A 127 -0.55 1.35 15.82
CA ASN A 127 -0.28 2.67 15.26
C ASN A 127 0.94 2.65 14.33
N ILE A 128 0.71 2.61 13.02
CA ILE A 128 1.80 2.61 12.02
C ILE A 128 2.56 3.95 11.90
N ALA A 129 2.13 4.99 12.61
CA ALA A 129 2.88 6.24 12.77
C ALA A 129 3.79 6.24 14.01
N ASP A 130 3.75 5.18 14.82
CA ASP A 130 4.61 5.05 15.99
C ASP A 130 5.92 4.33 15.60
N PRO A 131 7.09 4.99 15.75
CA PRO A 131 8.38 4.37 15.44
C PRO A 131 8.64 3.06 16.18
N LYS A 132 8.09 2.89 17.40
CA LYS A 132 8.20 1.65 18.17
C LYS A 132 7.47 0.51 17.47
N VAL A 133 6.26 0.77 16.97
CA VAL A 133 5.48 -0.21 16.19
C VAL A 133 6.22 -0.60 14.93
N LEU A 134 6.81 0.35 14.21
CA LEU A 134 7.61 0.07 13.01
C LEU A 134 8.84 -0.79 13.32
N ALA A 135 9.53 -0.51 14.43
CA ALA A 135 10.67 -1.32 14.87
C ALA A 135 10.25 -2.74 15.27
N GLU A 136 9.12 -2.89 15.96
CA GLU A 136 8.54 -4.20 16.28
C GLU A 136 8.22 -4.99 15.01
N LEU A 137 7.61 -4.36 14.00
CA LEU A 137 7.29 -5.01 12.73
C LEU A 137 8.56 -5.49 11.99
N VAL A 138 9.62 -4.70 11.98
CA VAL A 138 10.92 -5.10 11.42
C VAL A 138 11.45 -6.35 12.12
N ALA A 139 11.42 -6.38 13.46
CA ALA A 139 11.88 -7.51 14.25
C ALA A 139 11.01 -8.77 14.04
N GLU A 140 9.69 -8.63 14.04
CA GLU A 140 8.72 -9.71 13.80
C GLU A 140 8.91 -10.35 12.42
N GLN A 141 9.23 -9.55 11.39
CA GLN A 141 9.54 -10.04 10.05
C GLN A 141 11.01 -10.51 9.90
N LYS A 142 11.80 -10.47 10.96
CA LYS A 142 13.23 -10.87 10.98
C LYS A 142 14.07 -10.12 9.94
N LEU A 143 13.76 -8.85 9.72
CA LEU A 143 14.49 -7.97 8.81
C LEU A 143 15.63 -7.27 9.55
N ASP A 144 16.64 -6.81 8.82
CA ASP A 144 17.76 -6.07 9.37
C ASP A 144 17.27 -4.74 9.98
N PRO A 145 17.53 -4.46 11.27
CA PRO A 145 17.14 -3.21 11.91
C PRO A 145 17.79 -1.96 11.29
N ALA A 146 18.88 -2.10 10.52
CA ALA A 146 19.47 -1.00 9.74
C ALA A 146 18.47 -0.33 8.78
N CYS A 147 17.37 -1.02 8.42
CA CYS A 147 16.27 -0.44 7.64
C CYS A 147 15.62 0.77 8.35
N LEU A 148 15.59 0.80 9.68
CA LEU A 148 15.00 1.90 10.46
C LEU A 148 15.82 3.18 10.33
N ASP A 149 17.15 3.08 10.40
CA ASP A 149 18.04 4.22 10.19
C ASP A 149 18.00 4.66 8.72
N LYS A 150 18.04 3.69 7.80
CA LYS A 150 17.94 3.96 6.35
C LYS A 150 16.66 4.70 5.98
N ALA A 151 15.54 4.41 6.63
CA ALA A 151 14.25 5.05 6.38
C ALA A 151 14.29 6.59 6.58
N ASN A 152 15.22 7.08 7.39
CA ASN A 152 15.44 8.50 7.65
C ASN A 152 16.43 9.17 6.68
N SER A 153 17.00 8.41 5.74
CA SER A 153 17.98 8.97 4.81
C SER A 153 17.35 9.84 3.73
N GLN A 154 18.13 10.82 3.23
CA GLN A 154 17.71 11.69 2.14
C GLN A 154 17.35 10.88 0.88
N SER A 155 18.10 9.81 0.57
CA SER A 155 17.83 8.97 -0.60
C SER A 155 16.46 8.25 -0.55
N VAL A 156 15.98 7.90 0.65
CA VAL A 156 14.63 7.33 0.83
C VAL A 156 13.56 8.40 0.71
N GLN A 157 13.80 9.60 1.25
CA GLN A 157 12.89 10.73 1.09
C GLN A 157 12.73 11.11 -0.40
N GLU A 158 13.84 11.24 -1.13
CA GLU A 158 13.83 11.52 -2.57
C GLU A 158 13.11 10.41 -3.37
N ALA A 159 13.29 9.13 -2.98
CA ALA A 159 12.57 8.02 -3.61
C ALA A 159 11.06 8.11 -3.36
N TYR A 160 10.62 8.45 -2.15
CA TYR A 160 9.20 8.61 -1.81
C TYR A 160 8.54 9.74 -2.62
N GLU A 161 9.24 10.86 -2.76
CA GLU A 161 8.80 11.99 -3.58
C GLU A 161 8.71 11.59 -5.07
N LYS A 162 9.76 10.95 -5.58
CA LYS A 162 9.82 10.46 -6.96
C LYS A 162 8.71 9.45 -7.27
N TYR A 163 8.43 8.51 -6.36
CA TYR A 163 7.36 7.53 -6.58
C TYR A 163 5.98 8.20 -6.63
N THR A 164 5.78 9.24 -5.82
CA THR A 164 4.56 10.04 -5.85
C THR A 164 4.42 10.80 -7.17
N GLU A 165 5.50 11.41 -7.67
CA GLU A 165 5.52 12.09 -8.97
C GLU A 165 5.27 11.11 -10.12
N GLN A 166 5.88 9.92 -10.08
CA GLN A 166 5.66 8.86 -11.06
C GLN A 166 4.21 8.40 -11.07
N ALA A 167 3.59 8.24 -9.90
CA ALA A 167 2.18 7.89 -9.79
C ALA A 167 1.28 8.94 -10.48
N ILE A 168 1.53 10.22 -10.21
CA ILE A 168 0.78 11.34 -10.83
C ILE A 168 0.99 11.34 -12.35
N ALA A 169 2.22 11.19 -12.81
CA ALA A 169 2.55 11.14 -14.24
C ALA A 169 1.92 9.94 -14.95
N ALA A 170 1.79 8.79 -14.25
CA ALA A 170 1.11 7.61 -14.75
C ALA A 170 -0.42 7.71 -14.69
N GLY A 171 -1.00 8.83 -14.21
CA GLY A 171 -2.43 9.02 -14.09
C GLY A 171 -3.07 8.30 -12.90
N VAL A 172 -2.29 7.88 -11.91
CA VAL A 172 -2.81 7.27 -10.67
C VAL A 172 -3.59 8.31 -9.87
N PHE A 173 -4.79 7.97 -9.45
CA PHE A 173 -5.71 8.85 -8.72
C PHE A 173 -6.25 8.25 -7.41
N GLY A 174 -5.85 7.03 -7.08
CA GLY A 174 -6.29 6.32 -5.88
C GLY A 174 -5.39 5.13 -5.55
N ALA A 175 -5.60 4.52 -4.38
CA ALA A 175 -4.80 3.39 -3.90
C ALA A 175 -5.68 2.23 -3.40
N PRO A 176 -5.27 0.99 -3.67
CA PRO A 176 -4.13 0.60 -4.49
C PRO A 176 -4.37 0.85 -5.99
N SER A 177 -3.31 1.16 -6.72
CA SER A 177 -3.30 1.13 -8.19
C SER A 177 -2.15 0.24 -8.65
N TYR A 178 -2.43 -0.58 -9.65
CA TYR A 178 -1.47 -1.45 -10.30
C TYR A 178 -1.31 -0.99 -11.74
N VAL A 179 -0.09 -0.76 -12.19
CA VAL A 179 0.17 -0.29 -13.56
C VAL A 179 1.05 -1.29 -14.28
N VAL A 180 0.63 -1.73 -15.46
CA VAL A 180 1.37 -2.65 -16.33
C VAL A 180 1.38 -2.08 -17.74
N ASP A 181 2.56 -1.82 -18.29
CA ASP A 181 2.72 -1.29 -19.65
C ASP A 181 1.86 -0.02 -19.92
N GLY A 182 1.71 0.84 -18.88
CA GLY A 182 0.91 2.06 -18.95
C GLY A 182 -0.59 1.88 -18.70
N GLU A 183 -1.09 0.66 -18.55
CA GLU A 183 -2.49 0.37 -18.23
C GLU A 183 -2.70 0.34 -16.71
N ILE A 184 -3.71 1.09 -16.21
CA ILE A 184 -4.02 1.23 -14.77
C ILE A 184 -5.16 0.29 -14.37
N PHE A 185 -4.94 -0.45 -13.29
CA PHE A 185 -5.95 -1.24 -12.58
C PHE A 185 -6.12 -0.65 -11.18
N TRP A 186 -7.15 0.15 -10.96
CA TRP A 186 -7.39 0.81 -9.68
C TRP A 186 -8.34 0.01 -8.79
N GLY A 187 -7.89 -0.30 -7.61
CA GLY A 187 -8.66 -1.00 -6.58
C GLY A 187 -8.34 -2.48 -6.45
N GLN A 188 -8.50 -3.00 -5.25
CA GLN A 188 -8.28 -4.43 -4.97
C GLN A 188 -9.26 -5.34 -5.74
N ASP A 189 -10.40 -4.81 -6.13
CA ASP A 189 -11.45 -5.49 -6.89
C ASP A 189 -11.15 -5.53 -8.41
N ARG A 190 -10.03 -4.97 -8.86
CA ARG A 190 -9.54 -5.06 -10.25
C ARG A 190 -8.40 -6.06 -10.41
N LEU A 191 -8.04 -6.77 -9.36
CA LEU A 191 -6.99 -7.80 -9.40
C LEU A 191 -7.29 -8.93 -10.37
N ASP A 192 -8.56 -9.26 -10.60
CA ASP A 192 -8.95 -10.27 -11.60
C ASP A 192 -8.64 -9.81 -13.05
N PHE A 193 -8.76 -8.51 -13.32
CA PHE A 193 -8.36 -7.94 -14.62
C PHE A 193 -6.83 -7.90 -14.74
N LEU A 194 -6.13 -7.53 -13.66
CA LEU A 194 -4.67 -7.58 -13.62
C LEU A 194 -4.16 -9.00 -13.88
N ASP A 195 -4.75 -10.01 -13.25
CA ASP A 195 -4.39 -11.41 -13.45
C ASP A 195 -4.52 -11.85 -14.92
N ARG A 196 -5.62 -11.46 -15.57
CA ARG A 196 -5.83 -11.70 -17.01
C ARG A 196 -4.84 -10.96 -17.89
N ARG A 197 -4.44 -9.74 -17.49
CA ARG A 197 -3.46 -8.94 -18.24
C ARG A 197 -2.05 -9.55 -18.19
N LEU A 198 -1.74 -10.25 -17.10
CA LEU A 198 -0.46 -10.93 -16.88
C LEU A 198 -0.43 -12.37 -17.43
N ALA A 199 -1.55 -12.89 -17.93
CA ALA A 199 -1.63 -14.22 -18.50
C ALA A 199 -1.02 -14.24 -19.92
#